data_c89c60aa0251fb172d9d66016a974912
#
_entry.id   c89c60aa0251fb172d9d66016a974912
#
_cell.length_a   1.000
_cell.length_b   1.000
_cell.length_c   1.000
_cell.angle_alpha   90.00
_cell.angle_beta   90.00
_cell.angle_gamma   90.00
#
_symmetry.space_group_name_H-M   'P 1'
#
loop_
_entity.id
_entity.type
_entity.pdbx_description
1 polymer ?
#
loop_
_entity_poly.entity_id
_entity_poly.type
_entity_poly.pdbx_seq_one_letter_code
_entity_poly.pdbx_strand_id
1 'polypeptide(L)'
;MIRLTARTGRLFLELCSFVGELIIFCFRILTNLLVPPFFLRAFFSSIIQIGWLSLPVVGITSFFTGGALALQIYAGGARFNAEEVVPSIVAIGMVRELGPVLGGLMVAARVASSIAAEIGTMKVTEQVDALITLSTEPIKYLVVPRVIAAVLAVPVLVGVGDSIGVLGGYVIGTTRLDFNNAIYLINSINYLEFWDVLSGLIKGAVFGCIISVMGCFFGMRCEKGARGVGQATKSAVVSASVLILAANYFLTEA
;
A
#
# COMPACT_ATOMS: atom_id res chain seq x y z
N MET A 1 19.67 24.91 -28.90
CA MET A 1 18.21 24.78 -28.84
C MET A 1 17.73 23.41 -29.33
N ILE A 2 18.01 22.96 -30.54
CA ILE A 2 17.51 21.68 -31.12
C ILE A 2 17.80 20.44 -30.26
N ARG A 3 18.95 20.35 -29.59
CA ARG A 3 19.29 19.25 -28.70
C ARG A 3 18.45 19.22 -27.40
N LEU A 4 18.05 20.38 -26.90
CA LEU A 4 17.19 20.48 -25.69
C LEU A 4 15.75 20.08 -26.03
N THR A 5 15.19 20.57 -27.13
CA THR A 5 13.84 20.21 -27.57
C THR A 5 13.72 18.73 -27.95
N ALA A 6 14.78 18.17 -28.58
CA ALA A 6 14.83 16.73 -28.86
C ALA A 6 14.91 15.85 -27.59
N ARG A 7 15.58 16.34 -26.53
CA ARG A 7 15.66 15.63 -25.24
C ARG A 7 14.34 15.68 -24.48
N THR A 8 13.68 16.83 -24.44
CA THR A 8 12.35 16.96 -23.82
C THR A 8 11.29 16.16 -24.58
N GLY A 9 11.33 16.17 -25.91
CA GLY A 9 10.42 15.35 -26.74
C GLY A 9 10.60 13.86 -26.49
N ARG A 10 11.83 13.38 -26.36
CA ARG A 10 12.11 11.97 -26.04
C ARG A 10 11.59 11.56 -24.67
N LEU A 11 11.84 12.38 -23.63
CA LEU A 11 11.31 12.13 -22.28
C LEU A 11 9.77 12.08 -22.27
N PHE A 12 9.12 12.94 -23.02
CA PHE A 12 7.66 12.93 -23.13
C PHE A 12 7.16 11.65 -23.80
N LEU A 13 7.78 11.22 -24.89
CA LEU A 13 7.42 9.99 -25.59
C LEU A 13 7.67 8.74 -24.71
N GLU A 14 8.78 8.71 -23.96
CA GLU A 14 9.08 7.63 -23.01
C GLU A 14 8.02 7.57 -21.91
N LEU A 15 7.56 8.71 -21.38
CA LEU A 15 6.50 8.79 -20.38
C LEU A 15 5.16 8.31 -20.95
N CYS A 16 4.80 8.74 -22.16
CA CYS A 16 3.58 8.26 -22.83
C CYS A 16 3.63 6.75 -23.11
N SER A 17 4.79 6.23 -23.53
CA SER A 17 4.98 4.78 -23.73
C SER A 17 4.81 4.01 -22.42
N PHE A 18 5.43 4.50 -21.33
CA PHE A 18 5.31 3.89 -20.01
C PHE A 18 3.86 3.83 -19.52
N VAL A 19 3.13 4.96 -19.63
CA VAL A 19 1.70 5.02 -19.25
C VAL A 19 0.87 4.08 -20.12
N GLY A 20 1.10 4.08 -21.44
CA GLY A 20 0.40 3.19 -22.37
C GLY A 20 0.59 1.71 -22.04
N GLU A 21 1.84 1.31 -21.76
CA GLU A 21 2.16 -0.08 -21.39
C GLU A 21 1.54 -0.47 -20.04
N LEU A 22 1.52 0.45 -19.08
CA LEU A 22 0.86 0.23 -17.78
C LEU A 22 -0.65 0.03 -17.96
N ILE A 23 -1.31 0.85 -18.78
CA ILE A 23 -2.75 0.71 -19.07
C ILE A 23 -3.05 -0.63 -19.75
N ILE A 24 -2.24 -1.02 -20.74
CA ILE A 24 -2.37 -2.32 -21.41
C ILE A 24 -2.18 -3.47 -20.42
N PHE A 25 -1.23 -3.34 -19.49
CA PHE A 25 -0.98 -4.33 -18.45
C PHE A 25 -2.18 -4.46 -17.50
N CYS A 26 -2.73 -3.34 -17.03
CA CYS A 26 -3.94 -3.33 -16.21
C CYS A 26 -5.14 -3.95 -16.94
N PHE A 27 -5.32 -3.64 -18.22
CA PHE A 27 -6.39 -4.22 -19.03
C PHE A 27 -6.24 -5.74 -19.17
N ARG A 28 -5.02 -6.24 -19.39
CA ARG A 28 -4.74 -7.68 -19.41
C ARG A 28 -5.02 -8.36 -18.07
N ILE A 29 -4.75 -7.70 -16.94
CA ILE A 29 -5.09 -8.22 -15.62
C ILE A 29 -6.61 -8.35 -15.50
N LEU A 30 -7.38 -7.30 -15.85
CA LEU A 30 -8.84 -7.29 -15.79
C LEU A 30 -9.48 -8.38 -16.66
N THR A 31 -9.00 -8.56 -17.89
CA THR A 31 -9.51 -9.60 -18.79
C THR A 31 -9.23 -11.01 -18.24
N ASN A 32 -8.04 -11.24 -17.68
CA ASN A 32 -7.65 -12.52 -17.11
C ASN A 32 -8.29 -12.82 -15.75
N LEU A 33 -8.78 -11.81 -15.05
CA LEU A 33 -9.44 -11.97 -13.76
C LEU A 33 -10.81 -12.65 -13.90
N LEU A 34 -11.48 -12.46 -15.04
CA LEU A 34 -12.83 -12.98 -15.30
C LEU A 34 -12.84 -14.38 -15.93
N VAL A 35 -11.71 -14.88 -16.42
CA VAL A 35 -11.63 -16.15 -17.16
C VAL A 35 -11.04 -17.26 -16.29
N PRO A 36 -11.72 -18.40 -16.09
CA PRO A 36 -11.14 -19.57 -15.42
C PRO A 36 -9.96 -20.16 -16.24
N PRO A 37 -9.00 -20.92 -15.62
CA PRO A 37 -8.97 -21.47 -14.26
C PRO A 37 -8.43 -20.51 -13.20
N PHE A 38 -8.93 -20.63 -11.95
CA PHE A 38 -8.44 -19.86 -10.80
C PHE A 38 -7.40 -20.67 -10.02
N PHE A 39 -6.24 -20.07 -9.74
CA PHE A 39 -5.13 -20.73 -9.03
C PHE A 39 -5.22 -20.45 -7.52
N LEU A 40 -6.13 -21.14 -6.83
CA LEU A 40 -6.40 -20.95 -5.40
C LEU A 40 -5.15 -21.11 -4.52
N ARG A 41 -4.28 -22.07 -4.84
CA ARG A 41 -3.04 -22.30 -4.08
C ARG A 41 -2.11 -21.07 -4.13
N ALA A 42 -1.95 -20.47 -5.31
CA ALA A 42 -1.15 -19.25 -5.48
C ALA A 42 -1.79 -18.05 -4.75
N PHE A 43 -3.12 -17.96 -4.77
CA PHE A 43 -3.88 -16.93 -4.07
C PHE A 43 -3.66 -17.00 -2.54
N PHE A 44 -3.86 -18.17 -1.90
CA PHE A 44 -3.66 -18.33 -0.46
C PHE A 44 -2.20 -18.09 -0.04
N SER A 45 -1.24 -18.56 -0.84
CA SER A 45 0.17 -18.27 -0.60
C SER A 45 0.46 -16.76 -0.65
N SER A 46 -0.13 -16.04 -1.61
CA SER A 46 0.00 -14.58 -1.73
C SER A 46 -0.65 -13.85 -0.56
N ILE A 47 -1.82 -14.29 -0.07
CA ILE A 47 -2.46 -13.70 1.12
C ILE A 47 -1.54 -13.79 2.35
N ILE A 48 -0.90 -14.95 2.56
CA ILE A 48 0.03 -15.13 3.69
C ILE A 48 1.25 -14.23 3.54
N GLN A 49 1.82 -14.16 2.36
CA GLN A 49 3.00 -13.33 2.09
C GLN A 49 2.71 -11.84 2.23
N ILE A 50 1.58 -11.38 1.72
CA ILE A 50 1.19 -9.97 1.75
C ILE A 50 0.64 -9.60 3.13
N GLY A 51 -0.29 -10.38 3.66
CA GLY A 51 -1.00 -10.10 4.91
C GLY A 51 -0.15 -10.41 6.15
N TRP A 52 -0.01 -11.69 6.44
CA TRP A 52 0.58 -12.14 7.71
C TRP A 52 1.99 -11.62 7.96
N LEU A 53 2.85 -11.70 6.97
CA LEU A 53 4.23 -11.25 7.12
C LEU A 53 4.38 -9.71 7.16
N SER A 54 3.37 -8.92 6.79
CA SER A 54 3.40 -7.44 6.90
C SER A 54 2.84 -6.94 8.24
N LEU A 55 2.07 -7.76 8.97
CA LEU A 55 1.48 -7.38 10.25
C LEU A 55 2.47 -6.77 11.25
N PRO A 56 3.66 -7.36 11.51
CA PRO A 56 4.57 -6.80 12.52
C PRO A 56 5.04 -5.39 12.15
N VAL A 57 5.35 -5.16 10.87
CA VAL A 57 5.85 -3.86 10.40
C VAL A 57 4.75 -2.82 10.47
N VAL A 58 3.54 -3.13 9.98
CA VAL A 58 2.39 -2.24 10.04
C VAL A 58 1.99 -1.96 11.49
N GLY A 59 1.95 -2.98 12.34
CA GLY A 59 1.58 -2.83 13.75
C GLY A 59 2.55 -1.91 14.51
N ILE A 60 3.85 -2.14 14.41
CA ILE A 60 4.85 -1.33 15.10
C ILE A 60 4.83 0.12 14.60
N THR A 61 4.78 0.33 13.29
CA THR A 61 4.75 1.68 12.71
C THR A 61 3.48 2.43 13.12
N SER A 62 2.31 1.79 13.07
CA SER A 62 1.05 2.39 13.48
C SER A 62 1.03 2.74 14.97
N PHE A 63 1.53 1.85 15.84
CA PHE A 63 1.60 2.10 17.27
C PHE A 63 2.40 3.36 17.62
N PHE A 64 3.62 3.45 17.10
CA PHE A 64 4.46 4.62 17.36
C PHE A 64 3.93 5.90 16.69
N THR A 65 3.31 5.78 15.52
CA THR A 65 2.70 6.92 14.86
C THR A 65 1.53 7.48 15.66
N GLY A 66 0.63 6.62 16.14
CA GLY A 66 -0.50 7.03 16.98
C GLY A 66 -0.05 7.67 18.29
N GLY A 67 0.98 7.09 18.94
CA GLY A 67 1.57 7.67 20.15
C GLY A 67 2.24 9.02 19.89
N ALA A 68 3.02 9.16 18.82
CA ALA A 68 3.65 10.42 18.44
C ALA A 68 2.60 11.50 18.09
N LEU A 69 1.53 11.10 17.39
CA LEU A 69 0.43 12.00 17.06
C LEU A 69 -0.27 12.52 18.32
N ALA A 70 -0.53 11.66 19.31
CA ALA A 70 -1.13 12.06 20.58
C ALA A 70 -0.27 13.12 21.31
N LEU A 71 1.06 12.92 21.38
CA LEU A 71 1.97 13.89 21.98
C LEU A 71 1.97 15.22 21.23
N GLN A 72 1.96 15.19 19.91
CA GLN A 72 2.03 16.38 19.08
C GLN A 72 0.73 17.20 19.14
N ILE A 73 -0.43 16.53 19.09
CA ILE A 73 -1.73 17.19 19.22
C ILE A 73 -1.89 17.76 20.62
N TYR A 74 -1.46 17.05 21.68
CA TYR A 74 -1.47 17.57 23.04
C TYR A 74 -0.64 18.84 23.18
N ALA A 75 0.62 18.81 22.70
CA ALA A 75 1.51 19.98 22.76
C ALA A 75 0.96 21.20 21.99
N GLY A 76 0.22 20.96 20.89
CA GLY A 76 -0.50 21.99 20.14
C GLY A 76 -1.77 22.47 20.87
N GLY A 77 -2.59 21.53 21.36
CA GLY A 77 -3.86 21.79 22.04
C GLY A 77 -3.70 22.53 23.36
N ALA A 78 -2.63 22.26 24.11
CA ALA A 78 -2.31 22.95 25.36
C ALA A 78 -2.18 24.49 25.20
N ARG A 79 -1.78 24.95 24.01
CA ARG A 79 -1.70 26.39 23.70
C ARG A 79 -3.06 27.07 23.60
N PHE A 80 -4.12 26.30 23.38
CA PHE A 80 -5.48 26.77 23.18
C PHE A 80 -6.46 26.28 24.26
N ASN A 81 -5.98 25.64 25.33
CA ASN A 81 -6.77 24.94 26.34
C ASN A 81 -7.77 23.91 25.74
N ALA A 82 -7.35 23.25 24.67
CA ALA A 82 -8.15 22.29 23.90
C ALA A 82 -7.60 20.86 24.03
N GLU A 83 -7.14 20.47 25.24
CA GLU A 83 -6.54 19.17 25.47
C GLU A 83 -7.56 18.03 25.36
N GLU A 84 -8.80 18.27 25.71
CA GLU A 84 -9.88 17.27 25.70
C GLU A 84 -10.18 16.69 24.30
N VAL A 85 -9.78 17.39 23.22
CA VAL A 85 -10.03 16.99 21.84
C VAL A 85 -8.97 15.99 21.32
N VAL A 86 -7.87 15.82 22.04
CA VAL A 86 -6.74 14.95 21.62
C VAL A 86 -7.19 13.53 21.25
N PRO A 87 -7.99 12.80 22.05
CA PRO A 87 -8.41 11.44 21.72
C PRO A 87 -9.17 11.34 20.40
N SER A 88 -10.07 12.31 20.16
CA SER A 88 -10.90 12.36 18.96
C SER A 88 -10.08 12.62 17.70
N ILE A 89 -9.17 13.60 17.76
CA ILE A 89 -8.31 13.95 16.62
C ILE A 89 -7.34 12.82 16.31
N VAL A 90 -6.79 12.15 17.32
CA VAL A 90 -5.92 10.98 17.12
C VAL A 90 -6.67 9.85 16.44
N ALA A 91 -7.89 9.53 16.90
CA ALA A 91 -8.71 8.48 16.34
C ALA A 91 -9.06 8.76 14.86
N ILE A 92 -9.59 9.94 14.55
CA ILE A 92 -9.95 10.33 13.18
C ILE A 92 -8.71 10.42 12.29
N GLY A 93 -7.64 11.05 12.76
CA GLY A 93 -6.40 11.23 12.00
C GLY A 93 -5.74 9.89 11.64
N MET A 94 -5.79 8.91 12.55
CA MET A 94 -5.29 7.56 12.27
C MET A 94 -6.18 6.85 11.24
N VAL A 95 -7.48 6.78 11.46
CA VAL A 95 -8.40 5.97 10.65
C VAL A 95 -8.59 6.53 9.23
N ARG A 96 -8.68 7.84 9.07
CA ARG A 96 -8.93 8.46 7.75
C ARG A 96 -7.69 8.63 6.89
N GLU A 97 -6.55 8.93 7.51
CA GLU A 97 -5.38 9.38 6.75
C GLU A 97 -4.10 8.60 7.09
N LEU A 98 -3.64 8.69 8.34
CA LEU A 98 -2.30 8.20 8.69
C LEU A 98 -2.20 6.69 8.63
N GLY A 99 -3.19 5.97 9.10
CA GLY A 99 -3.19 4.51 9.07
C GLY A 99 -3.17 3.95 7.65
N PRO A 100 -4.11 4.33 6.76
CA PRO A 100 -4.11 3.89 5.37
C PRO A 100 -2.83 4.29 4.63
N VAL A 101 -2.38 5.54 4.73
CA VAL A 101 -1.21 6.04 4.00
C VAL A 101 0.08 5.40 4.49
N LEU A 102 0.35 5.46 5.80
CA LEU A 102 1.59 4.90 6.34
C LEU A 102 1.60 3.38 6.25
N GLY A 103 0.46 2.72 6.55
CA GLY A 103 0.31 1.29 6.34
C GLY A 103 0.55 0.91 4.88
N GLY A 104 -0.07 1.62 3.93
CA GLY A 104 0.12 1.43 2.50
C GLY A 104 1.58 1.61 2.06
N LEU A 105 2.27 2.65 2.52
CA LEU A 105 3.68 2.89 2.20
C LEU A 105 4.60 1.80 2.76
N MET A 106 4.36 1.33 4.00
CA MET A 106 5.12 0.23 4.60
C MET A 106 4.90 -1.09 3.85
N VAL A 107 3.65 -1.37 3.50
CA VAL A 107 3.32 -2.54 2.66
C VAL A 107 3.92 -2.39 1.26
N ALA A 108 3.91 -1.20 0.65
CA ALA A 108 4.55 -0.96 -0.66
C ALA A 108 6.05 -1.25 -0.62
N ALA A 109 6.75 -0.74 0.38
CA ALA A 109 8.19 -0.95 0.53
C ALA A 109 8.54 -2.44 0.62
N ARG A 110 7.73 -3.23 1.34
CA ARG A 110 7.97 -4.66 1.56
C ARG A 110 7.41 -5.53 0.43
N VAL A 111 6.13 -5.36 0.09
CA VAL A 111 5.40 -6.26 -0.81
C VAL A 111 5.73 -5.98 -2.27
N ALA A 112 5.75 -4.69 -2.72
CA ALA A 112 6.09 -4.40 -4.10
C ALA A 112 7.53 -4.82 -4.44
N SER A 113 8.48 -4.62 -3.50
CA SER A 113 9.86 -5.09 -3.68
C SER A 113 9.95 -6.61 -3.75
N SER A 114 9.26 -7.32 -2.86
CA SER A 114 9.24 -8.79 -2.82
C SER A 114 8.65 -9.38 -4.11
N ILE A 115 7.50 -8.86 -4.55
CA ILE A 115 6.85 -9.31 -5.80
C ILE A 115 7.76 -9.04 -7.01
N ALA A 116 8.34 -7.84 -7.09
CA ALA A 116 9.23 -7.47 -8.19
C ALA A 116 10.51 -8.31 -8.21
N ALA A 117 11.07 -8.64 -7.04
CA ALA A 117 12.24 -9.51 -6.91
C ALA A 117 11.92 -10.95 -7.33
N GLU A 118 10.80 -11.50 -6.87
CA GLU A 118 10.39 -12.87 -7.16
C GLU A 118 10.11 -13.05 -8.66
N ILE A 119 9.24 -12.20 -9.23
CA ILE A 119 8.91 -12.28 -10.66
C ILE A 119 10.14 -11.94 -11.52
N GLY A 120 10.93 -10.93 -11.13
CA GLY A 120 12.16 -10.57 -11.82
C GLY A 120 13.17 -11.71 -11.85
N THR A 121 13.33 -12.43 -10.73
CA THR A 121 14.19 -13.62 -10.68
C THR A 121 13.65 -14.74 -11.58
N MET A 122 12.35 -15.01 -11.54
CA MET A 122 11.72 -15.99 -12.42
C MET A 122 11.92 -15.65 -13.91
N LYS A 123 11.91 -14.36 -14.25
CA LYS A 123 12.16 -13.90 -15.62
C LYS A 123 13.62 -14.08 -16.03
N VAL A 124 14.55 -13.70 -15.16
CA VAL A 124 16.00 -13.84 -15.44
C VAL A 124 16.42 -15.31 -15.58
N THR A 125 15.75 -16.21 -14.86
CA THR A 125 15.98 -17.66 -14.93
C THR A 125 15.12 -18.38 -15.98
N GLU A 126 14.47 -17.63 -16.88
CA GLU A 126 13.65 -18.13 -17.99
C GLU A 126 12.43 -18.98 -17.55
N GLN A 127 12.07 -18.95 -16.27
CA GLN A 127 10.89 -19.67 -15.76
C GLN A 127 9.58 -19.09 -16.32
N VAL A 128 9.53 -17.78 -16.59
CA VAL A 128 8.36 -17.15 -17.23
C VAL A 128 8.20 -17.64 -18.67
N ASP A 129 9.30 -17.81 -19.40
CA ASP A 129 9.28 -18.31 -20.76
C ASP A 129 8.91 -19.81 -20.80
N ALA A 130 9.35 -20.58 -19.80
CA ALA A 130 8.93 -21.96 -19.62
C ALA A 130 7.41 -22.09 -19.40
N LEU A 131 6.76 -21.15 -18.66
CA LEU A 131 5.31 -21.14 -18.53
C LEU A 131 4.59 -20.93 -19.87
N ILE A 132 5.14 -20.07 -20.73
CA ILE A 132 4.60 -19.82 -22.08
C ILE A 132 4.69 -21.07 -22.94
N THR A 133 5.81 -21.79 -22.90
CA THR A 133 5.99 -23.05 -23.65
C THR A 133 5.02 -24.14 -23.19
N LEU A 134 4.63 -24.11 -21.90
CA LEU A 134 3.60 -24.98 -21.32
C LEU A 134 2.16 -24.50 -21.57
N SER A 135 1.97 -23.52 -22.48
CA SER A 135 0.67 -22.93 -22.81
C SER A 135 -0.04 -22.29 -21.61
N THR A 136 0.70 -21.91 -20.58
CA THR A 136 0.17 -21.21 -19.40
C THR A 136 0.45 -19.73 -19.52
N GLU A 137 -0.60 -18.89 -19.45
CA GLU A 137 -0.44 -17.45 -19.52
C GLU A 137 0.19 -16.90 -18.23
N PRO A 138 1.41 -16.28 -18.29
CA PRO A 138 2.13 -15.85 -17.09
C PRO A 138 1.36 -14.81 -16.27
N ILE A 139 0.62 -13.90 -16.92
CA ILE A 139 -0.18 -12.89 -16.23
C ILE A 139 -1.24 -13.56 -15.36
N LYS A 140 -1.91 -14.58 -15.89
CA LYS A 140 -2.97 -15.30 -15.21
C LYS A 140 -2.46 -16.10 -14.01
N TYR A 141 -1.29 -16.72 -14.16
CA TYR A 141 -0.71 -17.57 -13.13
C TYR A 141 0.02 -16.79 -12.03
N LEU A 142 0.81 -15.76 -12.42
CA LEU A 142 1.68 -15.03 -11.50
C LEU A 142 1.05 -13.73 -10.99
N VAL A 143 0.34 -12.98 -11.83
CA VAL A 143 -0.10 -11.61 -11.52
C VAL A 143 -1.48 -11.61 -10.88
N VAL A 144 -2.47 -12.22 -11.50
CA VAL A 144 -3.88 -12.18 -11.06
C VAL A 144 -4.06 -12.62 -9.60
N PRO A 145 -3.51 -13.77 -9.14
CA PRO A 145 -3.66 -14.19 -7.74
C PRO A 145 -3.05 -13.21 -6.74
N ARG A 146 -1.92 -12.57 -7.10
CA ARG A 146 -1.26 -11.57 -6.25
C ARG A 146 -2.05 -10.28 -6.16
N VAL A 147 -2.66 -9.84 -7.25
CA VAL A 147 -3.50 -8.63 -7.27
C VAL A 147 -4.74 -8.83 -6.42
N ILE A 148 -5.46 -9.94 -6.60
CA ILE A 148 -6.66 -10.22 -5.78
C ILE A 148 -6.28 -10.35 -4.30
N ALA A 149 -5.20 -11.06 -4.00
CA ALA A 149 -4.72 -11.23 -2.62
C ALA A 149 -4.36 -9.88 -1.98
N ALA A 150 -3.72 -8.97 -2.71
CA ALA A 150 -3.36 -7.64 -2.20
C ALA A 150 -4.58 -6.76 -1.95
N VAL A 151 -5.54 -6.74 -2.88
CA VAL A 151 -6.79 -5.98 -2.75
C VAL A 151 -7.61 -6.41 -1.54
N LEU A 152 -7.53 -7.69 -1.13
CA LEU A 152 -8.22 -8.21 0.05
C LEU A 152 -7.40 -8.10 1.33
N ALA A 153 -6.09 -8.34 1.26
CA ALA A 153 -5.24 -8.37 2.45
C ALA A 153 -4.87 -6.96 2.97
N VAL A 154 -4.64 -5.98 2.06
CA VAL A 154 -4.20 -4.64 2.48
C VAL A 154 -5.27 -3.88 3.27
N PRO A 155 -6.57 -3.89 2.93
CA PRO A 155 -7.60 -3.31 3.79
C PRO A 155 -7.61 -3.89 5.20
N VAL A 156 -7.46 -5.21 5.31
CA VAL A 156 -7.39 -5.86 6.63
C VAL A 156 -6.16 -5.39 7.41
N LEU A 157 -5.01 -5.26 6.76
CA LEU A 157 -3.80 -4.70 7.37
C LEU A 157 -3.97 -3.25 7.82
N VAL A 158 -4.67 -2.44 7.02
CA VAL A 158 -5.00 -1.06 7.37
C VAL A 158 -5.89 -1.03 8.61
N GLY A 159 -6.98 -1.79 8.64
CA GLY A 159 -7.88 -1.83 9.79
C GLY A 159 -7.21 -2.31 11.09
N VAL A 160 -6.31 -3.30 11.00
CA VAL A 160 -5.48 -3.71 12.15
C VAL A 160 -4.49 -2.61 12.54
N GLY A 161 -3.86 -1.96 11.56
CA GLY A 161 -2.96 -0.83 11.77
C GLY A 161 -3.63 0.34 12.47
N ASP A 162 -4.84 0.72 12.02
CA ASP A 162 -5.66 1.78 12.62
C ASP A 162 -5.98 1.48 14.07
N SER A 163 -6.43 0.25 14.35
CA SER A 163 -6.73 -0.20 15.70
C SER A 163 -5.50 -0.13 16.63
N ILE A 164 -4.36 -0.59 16.14
CA ILE A 164 -3.08 -0.54 16.88
C ILE A 164 -2.60 0.92 17.03
N GLY A 165 -2.80 1.78 16.05
CA GLY A 165 -2.43 3.19 16.10
C GLY A 165 -3.27 3.97 17.13
N VAL A 166 -4.58 3.74 17.17
CA VAL A 166 -5.46 4.33 18.20
C VAL A 166 -5.05 3.81 19.60
N LEU A 167 -4.72 2.53 19.73
CA LEU A 167 -4.19 1.97 20.98
C LEU A 167 -2.84 2.61 21.37
N GLY A 168 -1.97 2.88 20.43
CA GLY A 168 -0.71 3.61 20.68
C GLY A 168 -0.96 5.01 21.24
N GLY A 169 -1.90 5.74 20.65
CA GLY A 169 -2.37 7.04 21.16
C GLY A 169 -2.96 6.96 22.56
N TYR A 170 -3.80 5.94 22.81
CA TYR A 170 -4.38 5.67 24.12
C TYR A 170 -3.29 5.39 25.18
N VAL A 171 -2.36 4.51 24.92
CA VAL A 171 -1.28 4.18 25.88
C VAL A 171 -0.48 5.41 26.24
N ILE A 172 -0.06 6.22 25.28
CA ILE A 172 0.69 7.46 25.55
C ILE A 172 -0.19 8.49 26.23
N GLY A 173 -1.45 8.65 25.82
CA GLY A 173 -2.40 9.59 26.42
C GLY A 173 -2.63 9.31 27.91
N THR A 174 -2.76 8.05 28.28
CA THR A 174 -3.03 7.67 29.68
C THR A 174 -1.76 7.59 30.55
N THR A 175 -0.60 7.22 29.97
CA THR A 175 0.64 7.02 30.75
C THR A 175 1.52 8.28 30.85
N ARG A 176 1.43 9.19 29.88
CA ARG A 176 2.29 10.38 29.79
C ARG A 176 1.54 11.69 29.92
N LEU A 177 0.26 11.72 29.55
CA LEU A 177 -0.54 12.93 29.50
C LEU A 177 -1.63 12.96 30.56
N ASP A 178 -1.66 11.97 31.45
CA ASP A 178 -2.58 11.86 32.60
C ASP A 178 -4.07 11.94 32.24
N PHE A 179 -4.45 11.55 30.99
CA PHE A 179 -5.86 11.44 30.61
C PHE A 179 -6.56 10.32 31.36
N ASN A 180 -7.83 10.56 31.74
CA ASN A 180 -8.66 9.51 32.30
C ASN A 180 -8.94 8.43 31.25
N ASN A 181 -8.64 7.17 31.60
CA ASN A 181 -8.75 6.01 30.72
C ASN A 181 -10.14 5.86 30.09
N ALA A 182 -11.22 6.03 30.89
CA ALA A 182 -12.59 5.88 30.41
C ALA A 182 -12.98 7.00 29.44
N ILE A 183 -12.63 8.24 29.77
CA ILE A 183 -12.94 9.43 28.96
C ILE A 183 -12.20 9.35 27.62
N TYR A 184 -10.94 8.92 27.62
CA TYR A 184 -10.16 8.77 26.38
C TYR A 184 -10.81 7.80 25.41
N LEU A 185 -11.19 6.61 25.88
CA LEU A 185 -11.86 5.59 25.05
C LEU A 185 -13.22 6.05 24.55
N ILE A 186 -14.03 6.63 25.43
CA ILE A 186 -15.37 7.12 25.05
C ILE A 186 -15.26 8.20 23.97
N ASN A 187 -14.34 9.17 24.13
CA ASN A 187 -14.14 10.23 23.15
C ASN A 187 -13.59 9.70 21.83
N SER A 188 -12.66 8.73 21.86
CA SER A 188 -12.12 8.12 20.63
C SER A 188 -13.20 7.38 19.83
N ILE A 189 -14.12 6.66 20.51
CA ILE A 189 -15.15 5.85 19.84
C ILE A 189 -16.31 6.72 19.37
N ASN A 190 -16.77 7.69 20.17
CA ASN A 190 -17.94 8.51 19.85
C ASN A 190 -17.74 9.43 18.64
N TYR A 191 -16.49 9.81 18.33
CA TYR A 191 -16.17 10.67 17.20
C TYR A 191 -15.87 9.91 15.90
N LEU A 192 -15.72 8.57 15.97
CA LEU A 192 -15.51 7.74 14.77
C LEU A 192 -16.86 7.40 14.14
N GLU A 193 -17.08 7.88 12.93
CA GLU A 193 -18.22 7.48 12.12
C GLU A 193 -17.91 6.22 11.30
N PHE A 194 -18.95 5.49 10.95
CA PHE A 194 -18.82 4.30 10.07
C PHE A 194 -18.15 4.64 8.73
N TRP A 195 -18.44 5.83 8.19
CA TRP A 195 -17.85 6.29 6.93
C TRP A 195 -16.35 6.54 7.00
N ASP A 196 -15.82 6.94 8.16
CA ASP A 196 -14.38 7.13 8.36
C ASP A 196 -13.63 5.81 8.21
N VAL A 197 -14.13 4.75 8.87
CA VAL A 197 -13.55 3.42 8.78
C VAL A 197 -13.68 2.85 7.36
N LEU A 198 -14.85 3.01 6.74
CA LEU A 198 -15.09 2.50 5.38
C LEU A 198 -14.17 3.20 4.36
N SER A 199 -14.01 4.51 4.47
CA SER A 199 -13.08 5.30 3.64
C SER A 199 -11.64 4.78 3.77
N GLY A 200 -11.16 4.54 5.00
CA GLY A 200 -9.84 3.95 5.24
C GLY A 200 -9.66 2.57 4.59
N LEU A 201 -10.67 1.70 4.69
CA LEU A 201 -10.65 0.38 4.06
C LEU A 201 -10.66 0.45 2.53
N ILE A 202 -11.45 1.36 1.94
CA ILE A 202 -11.46 1.58 0.49
C ILE A 202 -10.10 2.08 0.01
N LYS A 203 -9.49 3.05 0.71
CA LYS A 203 -8.12 3.49 0.44
C LYS A 203 -7.14 2.31 0.49
N GLY A 204 -7.26 1.45 1.51
CA GLY A 204 -6.46 0.23 1.64
C GLY A 204 -6.59 -0.70 0.43
N ALA A 205 -7.80 -0.91 -0.10
CA ALA A 205 -8.03 -1.76 -1.28
C ALA A 205 -7.38 -1.18 -2.55
N VAL A 206 -7.53 0.12 -2.76
CA VAL A 206 -6.89 0.82 -3.89
C VAL A 206 -5.37 0.76 -3.78
N PHE A 207 -4.82 0.99 -2.59
CA PHE A 207 -3.37 0.89 -2.36
C PHE A 207 -2.85 -0.53 -2.58
N GLY A 208 -3.59 -1.54 -2.13
CA GLY A 208 -3.28 -2.95 -2.40
C GLY A 208 -3.21 -3.27 -3.90
N CYS A 209 -4.15 -2.73 -4.68
CA CYS A 209 -4.14 -2.83 -6.13
C CYS A 209 -2.88 -2.17 -6.72
N ILE A 210 -2.58 -0.92 -6.35
CA ILE A 210 -1.40 -0.18 -6.83
C ILE A 210 -0.11 -0.93 -6.50
N ILE A 211 0.06 -1.39 -5.27
CA ILE A 211 1.25 -2.11 -4.79
C ILE A 211 1.52 -3.36 -5.63
N SER A 212 0.49 -4.18 -5.79
CA SER A 212 0.61 -5.46 -6.49
C SER A 212 0.80 -5.28 -8.00
N VAL A 213 0.08 -4.35 -8.62
CA VAL A 213 0.23 -4.04 -10.04
C VAL A 213 1.63 -3.53 -10.35
N MET A 214 2.15 -2.56 -9.54
CA MET A 214 3.49 -2.02 -9.75
C MET A 214 4.58 -3.06 -9.49
N GLY A 215 4.46 -3.88 -8.45
CA GLY A 215 5.39 -4.98 -8.19
C GLY A 215 5.45 -5.97 -9.34
N CYS A 216 4.29 -6.39 -9.86
CA CYS A 216 4.21 -7.31 -10.99
C CYS A 216 4.69 -6.68 -12.30
N PHE A 217 4.32 -5.44 -12.58
CA PHE A 217 4.69 -4.72 -13.80
C PHE A 217 6.21 -4.60 -13.94
N PHE A 218 6.90 -4.10 -12.92
CA PHE A 218 8.35 -3.97 -12.95
C PHE A 218 9.06 -5.33 -12.90
N GLY A 219 8.52 -6.30 -12.16
CA GLY A 219 9.03 -7.66 -12.16
C GLY A 219 9.00 -8.30 -13.54
N MET A 220 7.88 -8.18 -14.26
CA MET A 220 7.74 -8.71 -15.63
C MET A 220 8.60 -7.97 -16.67
N ARG A 221 9.04 -6.76 -16.39
CA ARG A 221 9.94 -5.95 -17.25
C ARG A 221 11.41 -6.00 -16.82
N CYS A 222 11.74 -6.85 -15.86
CA CYS A 222 13.10 -6.97 -15.35
C CYS A 222 14.10 -7.25 -16.48
N GLU A 223 15.21 -6.52 -16.49
CA GLU A 223 16.34 -6.77 -17.35
C GLU A 223 17.15 -7.97 -16.84
N LYS A 224 17.98 -8.55 -17.72
CA LYS A 224 18.80 -9.73 -17.38
C LYS A 224 19.82 -9.44 -16.28
N GLY A 225 19.97 -10.39 -15.37
CA GLY A 225 20.97 -10.39 -14.31
C GLY A 225 20.52 -9.75 -12.99
N ALA A 226 21.29 -9.96 -11.93
CA ALA A 226 20.97 -9.50 -10.56
C ALA A 226 20.80 -7.98 -10.46
N ARG A 227 21.53 -7.20 -11.26
CA ARG A 227 21.40 -5.74 -11.32
C ARG A 227 20.02 -5.33 -11.85
N GLY A 228 19.48 -6.06 -12.85
CA GLY A 228 18.14 -5.83 -13.38
C GLY A 228 17.07 -6.07 -12.33
N VAL A 229 17.17 -7.15 -11.54
CA VAL A 229 16.25 -7.44 -10.44
C VAL A 229 16.28 -6.32 -9.39
N GLY A 230 17.47 -5.87 -8.98
CA GLY A 230 17.63 -4.76 -8.04
C GLY A 230 17.04 -3.42 -8.55
N GLN A 231 17.13 -3.17 -9.86
CA GLN A 231 16.52 -1.96 -10.44
C GLN A 231 14.98 -2.09 -10.51
N ALA A 232 14.47 -3.25 -10.87
CA ALA A 232 13.03 -3.52 -10.91
C ALA A 232 12.39 -3.33 -9.53
N THR A 233 13.02 -3.85 -8.46
CA THR A 233 12.54 -3.69 -7.09
C THR A 233 12.47 -2.23 -6.65
N LYS A 234 13.53 -1.46 -6.92
CA LYS A 234 13.55 -0.02 -6.61
C LYS A 234 12.45 0.74 -7.35
N SER A 235 12.32 0.50 -8.65
CA SER A 235 11.31 1.17 -9.48
C SER A 235 9.90 0.80 -9.05
N ALA A 236 9.65 -0.46 -8.68
CA ALA A 236 8.35 -0.90 -8.17
C ALA A 236 7.95 -0.16 -6.90
N VAL A 237 8.85 -0.06 -5.90
CA VAL A 237 8.58 0.62 -4.64
C VAL A 237 8.35 2.11 -4.85
N VAL A 238 9.24 2.78 -5.59
CA VAL A 238 9.13 4.23 -5.82
C VAL A 238 7.84 4.58 -6.55
N SER A 239 7.54 3.85 -7.63
CA SER A 239 6.32 4.10 -8.41
C SER A 239 5.06 3.80 -7.59
N ALA A 240 5.03 2.70 -6.83
CA ALA A 240 3.91 2.38 -5.95
C ALA A 240 3.70 3.48 -4.90
N SER A 241 4.77 3.94 -4.24
CA SER A 241 4.69 4.98 -3.20
C SER A 241 4.17 6.31 -3.75
N VAL A 242 4.67 6.74 -4.91
CA VAL A 242 4.20 7.98 -5.56
C VAL A 242 2.73 7.88 -5.95
N LEU A 243 2.31 6.74 -6.50
CA LEU A 243 0.92 6.52 -6.89
C LEU A 243 -0.01 6.40 -5.67
N ILE A 244 0.43 5.82 -4.56
CA ILE A 244 -0.32 5.78 -3.30
C ILE A 244 -0.58 7.21 -2.80
N LEU A 245 0.45 8.06 -2.75
CA LEU A 245 0.29 9.44 -2.31
C LEU A 245 -0.64 10.25 -3.24
N ALA A 246 -0.50 10.06 -4.55
CA ALA A 246 -1.41 10.69 -5.51
C ALA A 246 -2.84 10.18 -5.35
N ALA A 247 -3.04 8.86 -5.26
CA ALA A 247 -4.36 8.25 -5.08
C ALA A 247 -5.00 8.67 -3.74
N ASN A 248 -4.20 8.80 -2.67
CA ASN A 248 -4.70 9.29 -1.39
C ASN A 248 -5.32 10.66 -1.51
N TYR A 249 -4.65 11.59 -2.18
CA TYR A 249 -5.17 12.95 -2.39
C TYR A 249 -6.57 12.92 -3.05
N PHE A 250 -6.72 12.19 -4.16
CA PHE A 250 -8.01 12.09 -4.86
C PHE A 250 -9.09 11.36 -4.06
N LEU A 251 -8.72 10.34 -3.28
CA LEU A 251 -9.67 9.59 -2.45
C LEU A 251 -10.09 10.33 -1.18
N THR A 252 -9.33 11.33 -0.76
CA THR A 252 -9.69 12.17 0.39
C THR A 252 -10.68 13.27 0.00
N GLU A 253 -10.62 13.75 -1.26
CA GLU A 253 -11.58 14.73 -1.78
C GLU A 253 -12.94 14.13 -2.18
N ALA A 254 -13.01 12.82 -2.44
CA ALA A 254 -14.22 12.14 -2.91
C ALA A 254 -15.13 11.71 -1.75
#